data_e72563e1e5da36b365986da67d449336
#
_entry.id   e72563e1e5da36b365986da67d449336
#
_cell.length_a   1.000
_cell.length_b   1.000
_cell.length_c   1.000
_cell.angle_alpha   90.00
_cell.angle_beta   90.00
_cell.angle_gamma   90.00
#
_symmetry.space_group_name_H-M   'P 1'
#
loop_
_entity.id
_entity.type
_entity.pdbx_description
1 polymer ?
#
loop_
_entity_poly.entity_id
_entity_poly.type
_entity_poly.pdbx_seq_one_letter_code
_entity_poly.pdbx_strand_id
1 'polypeptide(L)'
;LATQVFCRVHVDDIVAGVIAGLDGPPGAYNLADDYPCSQNRVIEAACDLAGAAWPPLQSLEAANLSPMALAFYAENRRVVNGKAKRLLGWKPAYPTYVEGLRAVSAITSPAIASAPPAPASNVQR
;
A
#
# COMPACT_ATOMS: atom_id res chain seq x y z
N LEU A 1 -10.11 14.82 0.93
CA LEU A 1 -9.11 13.73 0.93
C LEU A 1 -9.48 12.56 1.87
N ALA A 2 -10.31 12.78 2.88
CA ALA A 2 -10.76 11.70 3.78
C ALA A 2 -11.55 10.59 3.07
N THR A 3 -12.09 10.86 1.88
CA THR A 3 -12.85 9.92 1.06
C THR A 3 -12.02 9.24 -0.01
N GLN A 4 -10.78 9.69 -0.25
CA GLN A 4 -9.87 9.10 -1.23
C GLN A 4 -9.36 7.76 -0.71
N VAL A 5 -9.55 6.69 -1.48
CA VAL A 5 -9.05 5.36 -1.16
C VAL A 5 -8.11 4.86 -2.25
N PHE A 6 -7.17 4.02 -1.83
CA PHE A 6 -6.28 3.29 -2.73
C PHE A 6 -6.42 1.80 -2.46
N CYS A 7 -6.36 1.02 -3.54
CA CYS A 7 -6.23 -0.43 -3.44
C CYS A 7 -4.74 -0.79 -3.44
N ARG A 8 -4.38 -1.77 -2.66
CA ARG A 8 -3.00 -2.24 -2.47
C ARG A 8 -2.95 -3.75 -2.56
N VAL A 9 -1.76 -4.27 -2.62
CA VAL A 9 -1.49 -5.70 -2.53
C VAL A 9 -0.05 -5.88 -2.04
N HIS A 10 0.18 -6.86 -1.18
CA HIS A 10 1.53 -7.22 -0.77
C HIS A 10 2.27 -7.90 -1.94
N VAL A 11 3.57 -7.67 -2.05
CA VAL A 11 4.37 -8.22 -3.16
C VAL A 11 4.32 -9.74 -3.22
N ASP A 12 4.33 -10.43 -2.08
CA ASP A 12 4.23 -11.89 -2.03
C ASP A 12 2.88 -12.40 -2.56
N ASP A 13 1.82 -11.63 -2.33
CA ASP A 13 0.49 -11.93 -2.87
C ASP A 13 0.41 -11.69 -4.38
N ILE A 14 1.19 -10.76 -4.91
CA ILE A 14 1.36 -10.61 -6.37
C ILE A 14 2.05 -11.85 -6.93
N VAL A 15 3.13 -12.29 -6.32
CA VAL A 15 3.88 -13.50 -6.74
C VAL A 15 2.95 -14.72 -6.74
N ALA A 16 2.22 -14.92 -5.66
CA ALA A 16 1.25 -16.02 -5.56
C ALA A 16 0.15 -15.93 -6.63
N GLY A 17 -0.33 -14.73 -6.91
CA GLY A 17 -1.33 -14.49 -7.94
C GLY A 17 -0.82 -14.77 -9.36
N VAL A 18 0.42 -14.40 -9.66
CA VAL A 18 1.07 -14.71 -10.95
C VAL A 18 1.22 -16.22 -11.11
N ILE A 19 1.71 -16.92 -10.10
CA ILE A 19 1.86 -18.39 -10.13
C ILE A 19 0.49 -19.06 -10.35
N ALA A 20 -0.54 -18.65 -9.61
CA ALA A 20 -1.88 -19.18 -9.79
C ALA A 20 -2.45 -18.91 -11.19
N GLY A 21 -2.09 -17.77 -11.78
CA GLY A 21 -2.52 -17.38 -13.12
C GLY A 21 -1.92 -18.20 -14.25
N LEU A 22 -0.77 -18.85 -14.04
CA LEU A 22 -0.10 -19.66 -15.06
C LEU A 22 -0.96 -20.84 -15.54
N ASP A 23 -1.72 -21.44 -14.63
CA ASP A 23 -2.58 -22.60 -14.91
C ASP A 23 -4.08 -22.23 -14.87
N GLY A 24 -4.39 -20.96 -14.68
CA GLY A 24 -5.77 -20.49 -14.59
C GLY A 24 -6.42 -20.21 -15.95
N PRO A 25 -7.74 -19.97 -15.98
CA PRO A 25 -8.44 -19.55 -17.18
C PRO A 25 -7.84 -18.24 -17.74
N PRO A 26 -7.71 -18.09 -19.06
CA PRO A 26 -7.21 -16.85 -19.64
C PRO A 26 -8.11 -15.66 -19.32
N GLY A 27 -7.50 -14.50 -19.14
CA GLY A 27 -8.22 -13.25 -18.86
C GLY A 27 -7.44 -12.31 -17.95
N ALA A 28 -8.05 -11.16 -17.64
CA ALA A 28 -7.52 -10.19 -16.73
C ALA A 28 -8.01 -10.48 -15.30
N TYR A 29 -7.10 -10.41 -14.34
CA TYR A 29 -7.36 -10.61 -12.91
C TYR A 29 -6.82 -9.45 -12.11
N ASN A 30 -7.64 -8.87 -11.25
CA ASN A 30 -7.20 -7.86 -10.31
C ASN A 30 -6.66 -8.53 -9.05
N LEU A 31 -5.42 -8.24 -8.71
CA LEU A 31 -4.81 -8.66 -7.44
C LEU A 31 -4.78 -7.44 -6.53
N ALA A 32 -5.64 -7.43 -5.55
CA ALA A 32 -5.73 -6.39 -4.53
C ALA A 32 -6.03 -7.04 -3.18
N ASP A 33 -5.64 -6.37 -2.10
CA ASP A 33 -6.02 -6.80 -0.76
C ASP A 33 -7.54 -6.60 -0.52
N ASP A 34 -8.01 -7.02 0.63
CA ASP A 34 -9.44 -6.98 0.96
C ASP A 34 -9.86 -5.65 1.61
N TYR A 35 -8.93 -4.69 1.79
CA TYR A 35 -9.19 -3.48 2.53
C TYR A 35 -8.71 -2.19 1.84
N PRO A 36 -9.42 -1.71 0.81
CA PRO A 36 -9.16 -0.39 0.25
C PRO A 36 -9.29 0.70 1.33
N CYS A 37 -8.27 1.52 1.49
CA CYS A 37 -8.27 2.56 2.51
C CYS A 37 -7.49 3.79 2.07
N SER A 38 -7.60 4.88 2.84
CA SER A 38 -6.86 6.11 2.55
C SER A 38 -5.35 5.92 2.73
N GLN A 39 -4.58 6.73 2.02
CA GLN A 39 -3.12 6.77 2.17
C GLN A 39 -2.72 7.15 3.60
N ASN A 40 -3.45 8.07 4.22
CA ASN A 40 -3.16 8.53 5.59
C ASN A 40 -3.18 7.37 6.58
N ARG A 41 -4.21 6.51 6.52
CA ARG A 41 -4.29 5.34 7.42
C ARG A 41 -3.09 4.42 7.33
N VAL A 42 -2.58 4.22 6.13
CA VAL A 42 -1.40 3.36 5.93
C VAL A 42 -0.14 4.03 6.49
N ILE A 43 0.02 5.33 6.27
CA ILE A 43 1.16 6.09 6.81
C ILE A 43 1.11 6.12 8.33
N GLU A 44 -0.04 6.40 8.93
CA GLU A 44 -0.23 6.41 10.39
C GLU A 44 0.14 5.05 11.00
N ALA A 45 -0.36 3.96 10.43
CA ALA A 45 -0.03 2.62 10.90
C ALA A 45 1.46 2.28 10.72
N ALA A 46 2.09 2.72 9.65
CA ALA A 46 3.53 2.54 9.44
C ALA A 46 4.34 3.34 10.46
N CYS A 47 3.93 4.56 10.77
CA CYS A 47 4.56 5.39 11.81
C CYS A 47 4.43 4.73 13.19
N ASP A 48 3.25 4.21 13.53
CA ASP A 48 3.03 3.52 14.79
C ASP A 48 3.94 2.29 14.94
N LEU A 49 4.08 1.50 13.87
CA LEU A 49 4.98 0.34 13.86
C LEU A 49 6.45 0.74 13.99
N ALA A 50 6.84 1.87 13.41
CA ALA A 50 8.21 2.39 13.47
C ALA A 50 8.50 3.19 14.74
N GLY A 51 7.51 3.46 15.58
CA GLY A 51 7.65 4.35 16.74
C GLY A 51 7.92 5.81 16.35
N ALA A 52 7.46 6.22 15.18
CA ALA A 52 7.66 7.56 14.63
C ALA A 52 6.42 8.43 14.79
N ALA A 53 6.61 9.74 14.88
CA ALA A 53 5.51 10.69 14.91
C ALA A 53 4.75 10.71 13.58
N TRP A 54 3.45 10.90 13.63
CA TRP A 54 2.63 11.06 12.44
C TRP A 54 3.00 12.37 11.70
N PRO A 55 3.17 12.33 10.39
CA PRO A 55 3.40 13.55 9.62
C PRO A 55 2.16 14.45 9.64
N PRO A 56 2.33 15.76 9.61
CA PRO A 56 1.22 16.69 9.57
C PRO A 56 0.38 16.51 8.30
N LEU A 57 -0.93 16.63 8.43
CA LEU A 57 -1.83 16.63 7.28
C LEU A 57 -1.65 17.91 6.47
N GLN A 58 -1.55 17.77 5.16
CA GLN A 58 -1.43 18.86 4.22
C GLN A 58 -2.54 18.80 3.16
N SER A 59 -2.93 19.95 2.62
CA SER A 59 -3.74 19.99 1.40
C SER A 59 -2.91 19.59 0.18
N LEU A 60 -3.55 19.16 -0.90
CA LEU A 60 -2.83 18.83 -2.15
C LEU A 60 -2.07 20.04 -2.71
N GLU A 61 -2.63 21.24 -2.56
CA GLU A 61 -1.99 22.47 -3.00
C GLU A 61 -0.74 22.77 -2.15
N ALA A 62 -0.84 22.63 -0.82
CA ALA A 62 0.29 22.86 0.09
C ALA A 62 1.41 21.84 -0.09
N ALA A 63 1.07 20.62 -0.50
CA ALA A 63 2.04 19.55 -0.71
C ALA A 63 2.93 19.74 -1.95
N ASN A 64 2.58 20.67 -2.85
CA ASN A 64 3.33 21.00 -4.06
C ASN A 64 3.79 19.76 -4.85
N LEU A 65 2.84 18.85 -5.09
CA LEU A 65 3.11 17.58 -5.75
C LEU A 65 3.38 17.75 -7.23
N SER A 66 4.19 16.85 -7.81
CA SER A 66 4.37 16.81 -9.26
C SER A 66 3.04 16.49 -9.99
N PRO A 67 2.90 16.87 -11.27
CA PRO A 67 1.70 16.54 -12.05
C PRO A 67 1.36 15.03 -12.06
N MET A 68 2.38 14.18 -12.11
CA MET A 68 2.21 12.73 -12.04
C MET A 68 1.65 12.29 -10.67
N ALA A 69 2.17 12.83 -9.58
CA ALA A 69 1.68 12.53 -8.24
C ALA A 69 0.24 13.03 -8.03
N LEU A 70 -0.10 14.22 -8.55
CA LEU A 70 -1.46 14.75 -8.52
C LEU A 70 -2.45 13.85 -9.28
N ALA A 71 -2.03 13.25 -10.40
CA ALA A 71 -2.87 12.35 -11.18
C ALA A 71 -3.33 11.13 -10.36
N PHE A 72 -2.53 10.63 -9.42
CA PHE A 72 -2.95 9.55 -8.52
C PHE A 72 -4.10 9.97 -7.58
N TYR A 73 -4.23 11.24 -7.27
CA TYR A 73 -5.30 11.77 -6.42
C TYR A 73 -6.52 12.22 -7.20
N ALA A 74 -6.43 12.31 -8.53
CA ALA A 74 -7.55 12.72 -9.39
C ALA A 74 -8.63 11.63 -9.50
N GLU A 75 -8.29 10.38 -9.22
CA GLU A 75 -9.18 9.24 -9.33
C GLU A 75 -9.38 8.56 -7.97
N ASN A 76 -10.57 7.99 -7.77
CA ASN A 76 -10.92 7.25 -6.57
C ASN A 76 -11.44 5.87 -6.98
N ARG A 77 -10.53 4.97 -7.29
CA ARG A 77 -10.86 3.62 -7.78
C ARG A 77 -10.84 2.60 -6.65
N ARG A 78 -11.93 1.83 -6.59
CA ARG A 78 -11.99 0.63 -5.77
C ARG A 78 -11.94 -0.59 -6.66
N VAL A 79 -10.96 -1.43 -6.45
CA VAL A 79 -10.72 -2.65 -7.24
C VAL A 79 -11.15 -3.84 -6.41
N VAL A 80 -11.93 -4.74 -7.02
CA VAL A 80 -12.37 -5.99 -6.37
C VAL A 80 -11.53 -7.16 -6.87
N ASN A 81 -11.19 -8.06 -5.96
CA ASN A 81 -10.35 -9.24 -6.20
C ASN A 81 -11.15 -10.55 -6.34
N GLY A 82 -12.48 -10.46 -6.33
CA GLY A 82 -13.37 -11.63 -6.30
C GLY A 82 -13.17 -12.60 -7.47
N LYS A 83 -12.84 -12.09 -8.68
CA LYS A 83 -12.58 -12.93 -9.84
C LYS A 83 -11.33 -13.80 -9.64
N ALA A 84 -10.24 -13.23 -9.13
CA ALA A 84 -9.02 -13.95 -8.81
C ALA A 84 -9.26 -15.03 -7.76
N LYS A 85 -10.02 -14.71 -6.71
CA LYS A 85 -10.40 -15.67 -5.68
C LYS A 85 -11.19 -16.86 -6.24
N ARG A 86 -12.20 -16.59 -7.06
CA ARG A 86 -13.08 -17.64 -7.60
C ARG A 86 -12.42 -18.50 -8.67
N LEU A 87 -11.71 -17.89 -9.61
CA LEU A 87 -11.21 -18.59 -10.79
C LEU A 87 -9.78 -19.10 -10.65
N LEU A 88 -8.94 -18.44 -9.86
CA LEU A 88 -7.56 -18.86 -9.61
C LEU A 88 -7.39 -19.59 -8.27
N GLY A 89 -8.40 -19.59 -7.41
CA GLY A 89 -8.23 -20.04 -6.03
C GLY A 89 -7.22 -19.17 -5.24
N TRP A 90 -6.90 -17.98 -5.77
CA TRP A 90 -5.97 -17.06 -5.13
C TRP A 90 -6.59 -16.46 -3.88
N LYS A 91 -5.78 -16.35 -2.83
CA LYS A 91 -6.20 -15.77 -1.57
C LYS A 91 -5.03 -14.93 -1.03
N PRO A 92 -5.22 -13.65 -0.72
CA PRO A 92 -4.13 -12.86 -0.16
C PRO A 92 -3.73 -13.42 1.21
N ALA A 93 -2.44 -13.69 1.38
CA ALA A 93 -1.87 -14.05 2.68
C ALA A 93 -1.83 -12.83 3.61
N TYR A 94 -1.79 -11.65 3.02
CA TYR A 94 -1.85 -10.35 3.72
C TYR A 94 -3.14 -9.62 3.33
N PRO A 95 -4.29 -9.98 3.94
CA PRO A 95 -5.60 -9.50 3.51
C PRO A 95 -5.82 -8.02 3.74
N THR A 96 -5.03 -7.38 4.61
CA THR A 96 -5.04 -5.93 4.82
C THR A 96 -3.62 -5.37 4.87
N TYR A 97 -3.51 -4.04 4.75
CA TYR A 97 -2.22 -3.36 4.89
C TYR A 97 -1.58 -3.58 6.28
N VAL A 98 -2.37 -3.90 7.29
CA VAL A 98 -1.86 -4.10 8.67
C VAL A 98 -0.94 -5.33 8.72
N GLU A 99 -1.40 -6.46 8.19
CA GLU A 99 -0.59 -7.68 8.12
C GLU A 99 0.63 -7.48 7.22
N GLY A 100 0.44 -6.81 6.06
CA GLY A 100 1.51 -6.51 5.13
C GLY A 100 2.60 -5.63 5.73
N LEU A 101 2.24 -4.55 6.42
CA LEU A 101 3.18 -3.66 7.10
C LEU A 101 3.95 -4.39 8.22
N ARG A 102 3.28 -5.24 8.99
CA ARG A 102 3.94 -6.05 10.03
C ARG A 102 4.99 -6.99 9.43
N ALA A 103 4.68 -7.64 8.32
CA ALA A 103 5.62 -8.51 7.63
C ALA A 103 6.84 -7.74 7.13
N VAL A 104 6.64 -6.60 6.49
CA VAL A 104 7.73 -5.73 6.02
C VAL A 104 8.56 -5.21 7.19
N SER A 105 7.93 -4.76 8.26
CA SER A 105 8.63 -4.28 9.47
C SER A 105 9.49 -5.36 10.11
N ALA A 106 9.04 -6.59 10.15
CA ALA A 106 9.82 -7.71 10.69
C ALA A 106 11.11 -7.99 9.90
N ILE A 107 11.11 -7.74 8.59
CA ILE A 107 12.27 -7.92 7.72
C ILE A 107 13.23 -6.72 7.83
N THR A 108 12.71 -5.51 7.94
CA THR A 108 13.48 -4.26 7.85
C THR A 108 13.89 -3.68 9.22
N SER A 109 13.29 -4.12 10.32
CA SER A 109 13.56 -3.62 11.68
C SER A 109 15.05 -3.55 12.04
N PRO A 110 15.90 -4.52 11.71
CA PRO A 110 17.34 -4.45 12.02
C PRO A 110 18.05 -3.31 11.27
N ALA A 111 17.60 -2.98 10.07
CA ALA A 111 18.20 -1.94 9.24
C ALA A 111 17.77 -0.52 9.68
N ILE A 112 16.53 -0.37 10.11
CA ILE A 112 15.98 0.91 10.56
C ILE A 112 16.57 1.31 11.92
N ALA A 113 16.78 0.36 12.81
CA ALA A 113 17.35 0.61 14.13
C ALA A 113 18.83 1.08 14.08
N SER A 114 19.53 0.85 12.98
CA SER A 114 20.94 1.22 12.79
C SER A 114 21.14 2.50 11.96
N ALA A 115 20.10 3.03 11.36
CA ALA A 115 20.20 4.26 10.56
C ALA A 115 20.21 5.49 11.49
N PRO A 116 21.22 6.38 11.40
CA PRO A 116 21.16 7.65 12.07
C PRO A 116 19.95 8.44 11.54
N PRO A 117 19.30 9.27 12.37
CA PRO A 117 18.21 10.11 11.89
C PRO A 117 18.69 10.91 10.70
N ALA A 118 18.00 10.78 9.60
CA ALA A 118 18.29 11.58 8.42
C ALA A 118 18.26 13.06 8.81
N PRO A 119 19.25 13.86 8.40
CA PRO A 119 19.18 15.29 8.62
C PRO A 119 17.86 15.77 8.04
N ALA A 120 17.16 16.63 8.78
CA ALA A 120 15.90 17.22 8.36
C ALA A 120 16.10 17.91 7.01
N SER A 121 16.03 17.15 5.94
CA SER A 121 15.96 17.73 4.61
C SER A 121 14.56 18.30 4.49
N ASN A 122 14.47 19.58 4.17
CA ASN A 122 13.26 20.27 3.74
C ASN A 122 12.75 19.61 2.45
N VAL A 123 12.30 18.37 2.54
CA VAL A 123 11.52 17.74 1.48
C VAL A 123 10.09 18.15 1.75
N GLN A 124 9.68 19.21 1.11
CA GLN A 124 8.29 19.57 0.95
C GLN A 124 7.56 18.35 0.38
N ARG A 125 6.68 17.82 1.14
CA ARG A 125 5.75 16.76 0.72
C ARG A 125 4.44 17.37 0.25
#